data_50a1e134361dce53a35ad695d16e4c16
#
_entry.id   50a1e134361dce53a35ad695d16e4c16
#
_cell.length_a   1.000
_cell.length_b   1.000
_cell.length_c   1.000
_cell.angle_alpha   90.00
_cell.angle_beta   90.00
_cell.angle_gamma   90.00
#
_symmetry.space_group_name_H-M   'P 1'
#
loop_
_entity.id
_entity.type
_entity.pdbx_description
1 polymer ?
#
loop_
_entity_poly.entity_id
_entity_poly.type
_entity_poly.pdbx_seq_one_letter_code
_entity_poly.pdbx_strand_id
1 'polypeptide(L)'
;MHRWLLLLCLLLAACDSRNAFTYMKKDPHVNPLTEIKANFAFTCAHEKIPAPSAESDVLFQYARWLQKNNQLKQDKSVDVEIERLYRIAAENDHYKANINLQNGAMRQHFKLHGHEHLRMSQQLIDAGVATGYYFVGIFLQQGSAGLKQDPEMALRYYRRSADQGSAQGQYYVGDKLDPIDVAPEIAVQMYQCAAEQGHGEAAVALGIYLKHKEQYREALEILQMGVAAGNSEAAGRLGDAFRGPPVTNKLDYLGQQEDPERAERYKTIWRILARASYANPTVPEINEIVPLPPAKLPAWDGKLQWLEARRANVPPEKPSQALINQLSKAKLLDPATGRGLPGSPAFSQAHLSAPYCYSGQVCPVSGYWQVGWLPHHHSVKDGNGIRYFEQGVILPKQLVERYHPRIWPFSDKITRSEQAVEWCLLG
;
A
#
# COMPACT_ATOMS: atom_id res chain seq x y z
N MET A 1 -69.02 -36.74 18.83
CA MET A 1 -68.70 -36.02 17.59
C MET A 1 -68.00 -34.65 17.81
N HIS A 2 -67.90 -34.15 19.05
CA HIS A 2 -67.33 -32.81 19.29
C HIS A 2 -65.81 -32.75 19.56
N ARG A 3 -65.14 -33.89 19.74
CA ARG A 3 -63.69 -33.91 20.02
C ARG A 3 -62.77 -33.87 18.78
N TRP A 4 -63.31 -34.22 17.63
CA TRP A 4 -62.57 -34.23 16.37
C TRP A 4 -62.55 -32.89 15.65
N LEU A 5 -63.56 -32.03 15.90
CA LEU A 5 -63.59 -30.65 15.36
C LEU A 5 -62.55 -29.71 15.98
N LEU A 6 -62.24 -29.92 17.27
CA LEU A 6 -61.20 -29.13 17.94
C LEU A 6 -59.76 -29.46 17.49
N LEU A 7 -59.54 -30.72 17.07
CA LEU A 7 -58.25 -31.14 16.52
C LEU A 7 -58.02 -30.60 15.10
N LEU A 8 -59.08 -30.43 14.32
CA LEU A 8 -58.99 -29.88 12.97
C LEU A 8 -58.73 -28.36 12.99
N CYS A 9 -59.28 -27.64 13.97
CA CYS A 9 -59.01 -26.19 14.15
C CYS A 9 -57.58 -25.92 14.60
N LEU A 10 -56.96 -26.82 15.41
CA LEU A 10 -55.54 -26.68 15.80
C LEU A 10 -54.55 -26.95 14.68
N LEU A 11 -54.93 -27.79 13.70
CA LEU A 11 -54.11 -28.07 12.51
C LEU A 11 -54.18 -26.93 11.49
N LEU A 12 -55.26 -26.17 11.43
CA LEU A 12 -55.40 -25.00 10.56
C LEU A 12 -54.67 -23.76 11.12
N ALA A 13 -54.57 -23.62 12.45
CA ALA A 13 -53.79 -22.56 13.07
C ALA A 13 -52.26 -22.76 12.97
N ALA A 14 -51.80 -24.01 12.76
CA ALA A 14 -50.39 -24.30 12.56
C ALA A 14 -49.90 -24.06 11.12
N CYS A 15 -50.81 -23.90 10.14
CA CYS A 15 -50.42 -23.57 8.75
C CYS A 15 -50.25 -22.08 8.50
N ASP A 16 -50.80 -21.20 9.34
CA ASP A 16 -50.69 -19.74 9.12
C ASP A 16 -49.43 -19.13 9.74
N SER A 17 -48.76 -19.86 10.65
CA SER A 17 -47.47 -19.42 11.21
C SER A 17 -46.24 -19.71 10.32
N ARG A 18 -46.40 -20.43 9.21
CA ARG A 18 -45.31 -20.68 8.24
C ARG A 18 -45.17 -19.59 7.17
N ASN A 19 -46.18 -18.72 7.00
CA ASN A 19 -46.11 -17.61 6.06
C ASN A 19 -45.66 -16.29 6.69
N ALA A 20 -45.42 -16.23 7.98
CA ALA A 20 -44.87 -15.05 8.65
C ALA A 20 -43.32 -14.98 8.58
N PHE A 21 -42.67 -16.03 8.04
CA PHE A 21 -41.19 -16.04 7.88
C PHE A 21 -40.73 -15.75 6.45
N THR A 22 -41.61 -15.43 5.55
CA THR A 22 -41.27 -15.16 4.16
C THR A 22 -41.70 -13.78 3.74
N TYR A 23 -41.20 -12.77 4.33
CA TYR A 23 -41.06 -11.43 3.77
C TYR A 23 -40.41 -10.49 4.81
N MET A 24 -39.31 -10.88 5.46
CA MET A 24 -38.30 -9.88 5.66
C MET A 24 -37.76 -9.59 4.23
N LYS A 25 -38.31 -8.56 3.59
CA LYS A 25 -37.59 -7.86 2.54
C LYS A 25 -36.20 -7.66 3.11
N LYS A 26 -35.25 -8.46 2.61
CA LYS A 26 -33.83 -8.11 2.69
C LYS A 26 -33.81 -6.70 2.12
N ASP A 27 -33.61 -5.68 2.97
CA ASP A 27 -33.24 -4.38 2.47
C ASP A 27 -32.13 -4.65 1.46
N PRO A 28 -32.26 -4.20 0.23
CA PRO A 28 -31.18 -4.37 -0.72
C PRO A 28 -29.97 -3.78 0.01
N HIS A 29 -29.00 -4.61 0.38
CA HIS A 29 -27.70 -4.14 0.80
C HIS A 29 -27.25 -3.24 -0.34
N VAL A 30 -27.38 -1.93 -0.13
CA VAL A 30 -26.89 -0.96 -1.07
C VAL A 30 -25.42 -1.28 -1.17
N ASN A 31 -24.99 -1.87 -2.28
CA ASN A 31 -23.61 -2.16 -2.50
C ASN A 31 -22.89 -0.82 -2.32
N PRO A 32 -21.90 -0.69 -1.41
CA PRO A 32 -21.15 0.56 -1.23
C PRO A 32 -20.61 1.10 -2.53
N LEU A 33 -20.29 0.22 -3.49
CA LEU A 33 -19.93 0.57 -4.86
C LEU A 33 -21.07 1.21 -5.65
N THR A 34 -22.35 0.95 -5.30
CA THR A 34 -23.52 1.59 -5.93
C THR A 34 -23.74 3.02 -5.41
N GLU A 35 -23.43 3.28 -4.14
CA GLU A 35 -23.38 4.67 -3.61
C GLU A 35 -22.23 5.45 -4.21
N ILE A 36 -21.09 4.81 -4.45
CA ILE A 36 -20.00 5.39 -5.23
C ILE A 36 -20.49 5.69 -6.65
N LYS A 37 -21.30 4.89 -7.28
CA LYS A 37 -21.99 5.18 -8.57
C LYS A 37 -22.89 6.42 -8.52
N ALA A 38 -23.57 6.68 -7.44
CA ALA A 38 -24.52 7.79 -7.35
C ALA A 38 -23.86 9.18 -7.19
N ASN A 39 -22.56 9.26 -6.81
CA ASN A 39 -21.79 10.49 -6.60
C ASN A 39 -20.65 10.66 -7.64
N PHE A 40 -20.95 10.62 -8.91
CA PHE A 40 -20.07 10.30 -10.03
C PHE A 40 -19.15 11.37 -10.57
N ALA A 41 -19.09 12.55 -10.06
CA ALA A 41 -18.09 13.48 -10.60
C ALA A 41 -16.72 13.17 -10.01
N PHE A 42 -15.84 12.50 -10.75
CA PHE A 42 -14.42 12.51 -10.49
C PHE A 42 -13.78 13.67 -11.25
N THR A 43 -13.01 14.49 -10.54
CA THR A 43 -12.15 15.51 -11.12
C THR A 43 -10.72 15.16 -10.78
N CYS A 44 -9.87 15.04 -11.78
CA CYS A 44 -8.45 14.75 -11.57
C CYS A 44 -7.81 15.86 -10.75
N ALA A 45 -7.24 15.48 -9.63
CA ALA A 45 -6.39 16.30 -8.80
C ALA A 45 -5.06 15.56 -8.56
N HIS A 46 -3.96 16.31 -8.48
CA HIS A 46 -2.64 15.77 -8.15
C HIS A 46 -2.29 16.10 -6.71
N GLU A 47 -1.68 15.14 -6.02
CA GLU A 47 -1.28 15.32 -4.64
C GLU A 47 -0.23 16.43 -4.53
N LYS A 48 -0.46 17.34 -3.60
CA LYS A 48 0.49 18.41 -3.28
C LYS A 48 1.09 18.14 -1.90
N ILE A 49 2.40 17.88 -1.88
CA ILE A 49 3.14 17.70 -0.63
C ILE A 49 3.88 19.01 -0.38
N PRO A 50 3.60 19.73 0.75
CA PRO A 50 4.31 20.94 1.08
C PRO A 50 5.82 20.72 1.14
N ALA A 51 6.59 21.72 0.70
CA ALA A 51 8.04 21.67 0.73
C ALA A 51 8.54 21.66 2.19
N PRO A 52 9.51 20.80 2.54
CA PRO A 52 10.11 20.77 3.85
C PRO A 52 11.05 21.97 4.07
N SER A 53 11.45 22.19 5.32
CA SER A 53 12.60 23.08 5.60
C SER A 53 13.90 22.42 5.12
N ALA A 54 14.92 23.25 4.80
CA ALA A 54 16.22 22.75 4.39
C ALA A 54 16.86 21.86 5.47
N GLU A 55 16.68 22.21 6.73
CA GLU A 55 17.20 21.48 7.88
C GLU A 55 16.57 20.09 8.01
N SER A 56 15.25 19.97 7.89
CA SER A 56 14.58 18.69 7.97
C SER A 56 14.85 17.81 6.73
N ASP A 57 15.11 18.43 5.58
CA ASP A 57 15.44 17.71 4.34
C ASP A 57 16.84 17.05 4.42
N VAL A 58 17.83 17.67 5.09
CA VAL A 58 19.14 17.03 5.33
C VAL A 58 18.96 15.67 6.03
N LEU A 59 18.12 15.59 7.07
CA LEU A 59 17.85 14.34 7.77
C LEU A 59 17.16 13.32 6.84
N PHE A 60 16.18 13.78 6.08
CA PHE A 60 15.43 12.93 5.17
C PHE A 60 16.32 12.34 4.07
N GLN A 61 17.15 13.16 3.40
CA GLN A 61 18.02 12.71 2.31
C GLN A 61 19.02 11.66 2.81
N TYR A 62 19.63 11.90 3.99
CA TYR A 62 20.56 10.96 4.58
C TYR A 62 19.87 9.64 5.00
N ALA A 63 18.68 9.71 5.62
CA ALA A 63 17.89 8.54 5.95
C ALA A 63 17.50 7.73 4.68
N ARG A 64 17.12 8.41 3.59
CA ARG A 64 16.84 7.77 2.29
C ARG A 64 18.05 7.06 1.72
N TRP A 65 19.23 7.66 1.82
CA TRP A 65 20.46 7.04 1.37
C TRP A 65 20.79 5.80 2.20
N LEU A 66 20.69 5.87 3.53
CA LEU A 66 20.84 4.71 4.42
C LEU A 66 19.84 3.60 4.05
N GLN A 67 18.58 3.94 3.86
CA GLN A 67 17.52 2.99 3.51
C GLN A 67 17.81 2.29 2.18
N LYS A 68 18.23 3.03 1.14
CA LYS A 68 18.64 2.45 -0.15
C LYS A 68 19.76 1.42 0.01
N ASN A 69 20.73 1.71 0.86
CA ASN A 69 21.90 0.84 1.08
C ASN A 69 21.60 -0.35 2.00
N ASN A 70 20.51 -0.27 2.78
CA ASN A 70 20.09 -1.33 3.71
C ASN A 70 19.06 -2.29 3.13
N GLN A 71 18.44 -1.97 1.99
CA GLN A 71 17.35 -2.77 1.40
C GLN A 71 17.66 -4.25 1.23
N LEU A 72 18.88 -4.59 0.80
CA LEU A 72 19.32 -5.97 0.62
C LEU A 72 20.04 -6.53 1.86
N LYS A 73 20.70 -5.66 2.63
CA LYS A 73 21.44 -6.07 3.83
C LYS A 73 20.51 -6.41 5.00
N GLN A 74 19.39 -5.68 5.11
CA GLN A 74 18.39 -5.81 6.18
C GLN A 74 18.99 -5.74 7.59
N ASP A 75 20.03 -4.92 7.75
CA ASP A 75 20.67 -4.68 9.04
C ASP A 75 19.75 -3.87 9.95
N LYS A 76 19.30 -4.50 11.04
CA LYS A 76 18.37 -3.89 11.99
C LYS A 76 18.97 -2.71 12.75
N SER A 77 20.27 -2.64 12.93
CA SER A 77 20.93 -1.50 13.57
C SER A 77 20.84 -0.24 12.70
N VAL A 78 20.92 -0.42 11.37
CA VAL A 78 20.75 0.66 10.39
C VAL A 78 19.27 1.09 10.32
N ASP A 79 18.32 0.15 10.43
CA ASP A 79 16.88 0.46 10.47
C ASP A 79 16.55 1.40 11.65
N VAL A 80 17.18 1.21 12.82
CA VAL A 80 17.00 2.08 13.99
C VAL A 80 17.43 3.52 13.70
N GLU A 81 18.57 3.70 13.03
CA GLU A 81 19.04 5.05 12.65
C GLU A 81 18.14 5.69 11.61
N ILE A 82 17.69 4.93 10.61
CA ILE A 82 16.74 5.42 9.60
C ILE A 82 15.44 5.86 10.27
N GLU A 83 14.89 5.04 11.16
CA GLU A 83 13.68 5.35 11.92
C GLU A 83 13.84 6.66 12.71
N ARG A 84 14.95 6.80 13.45
CA ARG A 84 15.27 8.00 14.23
C ARG A 84 15.24 9.26 13.38
N LEU A 85 15.94 9.26 12.27
CA LEU A 85 16.04 10.41 11.37
C LEU A 85 14.70 10.74 10.72
N TYR A 86 13.95 9.73 10.27
CA TYR A 86 12.60 9.96 9.72
C TYR A 86 11.64 10.50 10.77
N ARG A 87 11.70 10.03 12.04
CA ARG A 87 10.87 10.57 13.12
C ARG A 87 11.13 12.06 13.33
N ILE A 88 12.40 12.43 13.51
CA ILE A 88 12.77 13.82 13.75
C ILE A 88 12.36 14.70 12.55
N ALA A 89 12.61 14.26 11.33
CA ALA A 89 12.21 15.01 10.14
C ALA A 89 10.67 15.12 10.03
N ALA A 90 9.92 14.03 10.24
CA ALA A 90 8.46 14.01 10.17
C ALA A 90 7.82 14.97 11.20
N GLU A 91 8.30 14.98 12.43
CA GLU A 91 7.80 15.91 13.46
C GLU A 91 8.19 17.38 13.17
N ASN A 92 9.20 17.61 12.33
CA ASN A 92 9.56 18.92 11.80
C ASN A 92 8.95 19.17 10.40
N ASP A 93 7.73 18.69 10.18
CA ASP A 93 6.86 18.97 9.04
C ASP A 93 7.43 18.49 7.69
N HIS A 94 8.28 17.46 7.72
CA HIS A 94 8.75 16.79 6.51
C HIS A 94 7.81 15.64 6.13
N TYR A 95 6.76 15.92 5.37
CA TYR A 95 5.67 14.96 5.09
C TYR A 95 6.10 13.73 4.31
N LYS A 96 7.12 13.82 3.43
CA LYS A 96 7.69 12.61 2.79
C LYS A 96 8.42 11.71 3.80
N ALA A 97 9.03 12.28 4.85
CA ALA A 97 9.60 11.48 5.94
C ALA A 97 8.52 10.77 6.74
N ASN A 98 7.39 11.45 7.03
CA ASN A 98 6.22 10.86 7.66
C ASN A 98 5.69 9.68 6.83
N ILE A 99 5.48 9.85 5.52
CA ILE A 99 5.03 8.78 4.61
C ILE A 99 6.00 7.59 4.62
N ASN A 100 7.31 7.85 4.52
CA ASN A 100 8.31 6.79 4.51
C ASN A 100 8.41 6.05 5.85
N LEU A 101 8.27 6.76 6.96
CA LEU A 101 8.26 6.19 8.30
C LEU A 101 7.07 5.24 8.47
N GLN A 102 5.85 5.67 8.10
CA GLN A 102 4.66 4.83 8.17
C GLN A 102 4.76 3.61 7.24
N ASN A 103 5.20 3.80 5.99
CA ASN A 103 5.41 2.70 5.05
C ASN A 103 6.44 1.68 5.56
N GLY A 104 7.53 2.16 6.16
CA GLY A 104 8.54 1.29 6.76
C GLY A 104 8.01 0.50 7.96
N ALA A 105 7.18 1.13 8.78
CA ALA A 105 6.56 0.47 9.93
C ALA A 105 5.53 -0.59 9.50
N MET A 106 4.69 -0.30 8.50
CA MET A 106 3.76 -1.29 7.92
C MET A 106 4.49 -2.50 7.30
N ARG A 107 5.75 -2.32 6.87
CA ARG A 107 6.63 -3.39 6.38
C ARG A 107 7.53 -3.99 7.46
N GLN A 108 7.32 -3.65 8.73
CA GLN A 108 8.06 -4.15 9.90
C GLN A 108 9.56 -3.80 9.93
N HIS A 109 9.97 -2.76 9.20
CA HIS A 109 11.32 -2.20 9.31
C HIS A 109 11.46 -1.28 10.52
N PHE A 110 10.41 -0.53 10.86
CA PHE A 110 10.36 0.45 11.93
C PHE A 110 9.30 0.11 12.97
N LYS A 111 9.41 0.71 14.15
CA LYS A 111 8.52 0.45 15.29
C LYS A 111 7.61 1.66 15.53
N LEU A 112 6.49 1.73 14.80
CA LEU A 112 5.40 2.65 15.10
C LEU A 112 4.25 1.91 15.80
N HIS A 113 3.74 2.50 16.87
CA HIS A 113 2.54 1.98 17.53
C HIS A 113 1.27 2.52 16.87
N GLY A 114 0.12 1.84 17.11
CA GLY A 114 -1.12 2.14 16.41
C GLY A 114 -1.54 3.61 16.47
N HIS A 115 -1.50 4.21 17.66
CA HIS A 115 -1.86 5.64 17.83
C HIS A 115 -0.90 6.60 17.10
N GLU A 116 0.37 6.26 16.97
CA GLU A 116 1.32 7.07 16.19
C GLU A 116 0.97 7.08 14.72
N HIS A 117 0.58 5.93 14.15
CA HIS A 117 0.13 5.84 12.78
C HIS A 117 -1.06 6.78 12.52
N LEU A 118 -2.08 6.76 13.40
CA LEU A 118 -3.24 7.64 13.25
C LEU A 118 -2.87 9.10 13.38
N ARG A 119 -2.06 9.46 14.38
CA ARG A 119 -1.60 10.83 14.57
C ARG A 119 -0.80 11.34 13.37
N MET A 120 0.12 10.52 12.87
CA MET A 120 0.92 10.86 11.69
C MET A 120 0.08 10.95 10.42
N SER A 121 -0.94 10.10 10.26
CA SER A 121 -1.89 10.22 9.16
C SER A 121 -2.72 11.48 9.27
N GLN A 122 -3.13 11.88 10.50
CA GLN A 122 -3.84 13.12 10.72
C GLN A 122 -2.97 14.33 10.40
N GLN A 123 -1.67 14.32 10.75
CA GLN A 123 -0.73 15.39 10.35
C GLN A 123 -0.65 15.55 8.82
N LEU A 124 -0.65 14.45 8.07
CA LEU A 124 -0.71 14.51 6.61
C LEU A 124 -2.02 15.13 6.12
N ILE A 125 -3.16 14.71 6.68
CA ILE A 125 -4.49 15.23 6.35
C ILE A 125 -4.57 16.74 6.62
N ASP A 126 -4.12 17.17 7.78
CA ASP A 126 -4.14 18.59 8.21
C ASP A 126 -3.25 19.47 7.31
N ALA A 127 -2.19 18.89 6.77
CA ALA A 127 -1.31 19.53 5.79
C ALA A 127 -1.83 19.47 4.33
N GLY A 128 -2.99 18.88 4.11
CA GLY A 128 -3.56 18.71 2.76
C GLY A 128 -2.90 17.59 1.93
N VAL A 129 -2.14 16.69 2.56
CA VAL A 129 -1.50 15.55 1.90
C VAL A 129 -2.46 14.37 1.86
N ALA A 130 -2.95 14.05 0.68
CA ALA A 130 -4.02 13.08 0.45
C ALA A 130 -3.65 11.64 0.85
N THR A 131 -2.37 11.30 0.84
CA THR A 131 -1.84 10.00 1.32
C THR A 131 -2.24 9.72 2.78
N GLY A 132 -2.49 10.75 3.60
CA GLY A 132 -3.00 10.57 4.97
C GLY A 132 -4.34 9.85 5.00
N TYR A 133 -5.28 10.21 4.13
CA TYR A 133 -6.56 9.49 3.99
C TYR A 133 -6.36 8.06 3.51
N TYR A 134 -5.41 7.83 2.59
CA TYR A 134 -5.08 6.49 2.10
C TYR A 134 -4.61 5.56 3.23
N PHE A 135 -3.73 6.04 4.12
CA PHE A 135 -3.28 5.27 5.27
C PHE A 135 -4.41 4.94 6.25
N VAL A 136 -5.28 5.91 6.57
CA VAL A 136 -6.45 5.63 7.41
C VAL A 136 -7.37 4.58 6.77
N GLY A 137 -7.54 4.63 5.44
CA GLY A 137 -8.25 3.58 4.68
C GLY A 137 -7.65 2.19 4.87
N ILE A 138 -6.31 2.06 4.82
CA ILE A 138 -5.62 0.79 5.09
C ILE A 138 -5.90 0.31 6.52
N PHE A 139 -5.81 1.20 7.51
CA PHE A 139 -6.00 0.84 8.92
C PHE A 139 -7.44 0.40 9.20
N LEU A 140 -8.43 1.07 8.63
CA LEU A 140 -9.84 0.68 8.71
C LEU A 140 -10.09 -0.67 8.02
N GLN A 141 -9.50 -0.88 6.85
CA GLN A 141 -9.66 -2.15 6.13
C GLN A 141 -9.09 -3.33 6.89
N GLN A 142 -7.98 -3.13 7.60
CA GLN A 142 -7.27 -4.17 8.34
C GLN A 142 -7.72 -4.31 9.81
N GLY A 143 -8.40 -3.32 10.38
CA GLY A 143 -8.64 -3.25 11.83
C GLY A 143 -7.32 -3.05 12.59
N SER A 144 -6.50 -2.11 12.16
CA SER A 144 -5.18 -1.82 12.71
C SER A 144 -5.05 -0.37 13.18
N ALA A 145 -3.91 0.01 13.73
CA ALA A 145 -3.66 1.36 14.25
C ALA A 145 -4.66 1.81 15.34
N GLY A 146 -5.21 0.87 16.12
CA GLY A 146 -6.21 1.16 17.15
C GLY A 146 -7.63 1.35 16.60
N LEU A 147 -7.85 1.17 15.30
CA LEU A 147 -9.18 1.22 14.68
C LEU A 147 -9.80 -0.16 14.58
N LYS A 148 -11.13 -0.22 14.81
CA LYS A 148 -11.91 -1.40 14.49
C LYS A 148 -11.98 -1.56 12.97
N GLN A 149 -11.95 -2.81 12.50
CA GLN A 149 -12.14 -3.10 11.08
C GLN A 149 -13.50 -2.58 10.60
N ASP A 150 -13.47 -1.73 9.58
CA ASP A 150 -14.64 -1.16 8.93
C ASP A 150 -14.38 -0.99 7.43
N PRO A 151 -14.66 -2.02 6.62
CA PRO A 151 -14.40 -1.98 5.18
C PRO A 151 -15.22 -0.91 4.44
N GLU A 152 -16.40 -0.57 4.92
CA GLU A 152 -17.25 0.47 4.31
C GLU A 152 -16.63 1.85 4.53
N MET A 153 -16.25 2.16 5.77
CA MET A 153 -15.57 3.41 6.08
C MET A 153 -14.20 3.47 5.37
N ALA A 154 -13.48 2.35 5.25
CA ALA A 154 -12.23 2.27 4.49
C ALA A 154 -12.40 2.73 3.03
N LEU A 155 -13.47 2.28 2.35
CA LEU A 155 -13.77 2.72 0.98
C LEU A 155 -14.03 4.23 0.89
N ARG A 156 -14.71 4.82 1.88
CA ARG A 156 -14.93 6.27 1.94
C ARG A 156 -13.61 7.05 2.09
N TYR A 157 -12.68 6.55 2.90
CA TYR A 157 -11.36 7.14 3.08
C TYR A 157 -10.50 6.98 1.83
N TYR A 158 -10.50 5.82 1.16
CA TYR A 158 -9.83 5.64 -0.12
C TYR A 158 -10.39 6.57 -1.19
N ARG A 159 -11.72 6.70 -1.27
CA ARG A 159 -12.36 7.63 -2.21
C ARG A 159 -11.93 9.07 -1.92
N ARG A 160 -11.93 9.50 -0.67
CA ARG A 160 -11.49 10.83 -0.30
C ARG A 160 -10.02 11.06 -0.62
N SER A 161 -9.18 10.05 -0.42
CA SER A 161 -7.77 10.09 -0.84
C SER A 161 -7.62 10.31 -2.35
N ALA A 162 -8.40 9.59 -3.15
CA ALA A 162 -8.42 9.71 -4.61
C ALA A 162 -8.86 11.12 -5.06
N ASP A 163 -9.96 11.64 -4.49
CA ASP A 163 -10.50 12.95 -4.82
C ASP A 163 -9.58 14.10 -4.40
N GLN A 164 -8.76 13.90 -3.36
CA GLN A 164 -7.74 14.86 -2.89
C GLN A 164 -6.39 14.71 -3.60
N GLY A 165 -6.29 13.78 -4.56
CA GLY A 165 -5.15 13.70 -5.47
C GLY A 165 -4.14 12.59 -5.21
N SER A 166 -4.32 11.71 -4.22
CA SER A 166 -3.38 10.59 -4.01
C SER A 166 -3.41 9.61 -5.19
N ALA A 167 -2.29 9.43 -5.86
CA ALA A 167 -2.16 8.48 -6.96
C ALA A 167 -2.48 7.04 -6.54
N GLN A 168 -2.08 6.64 -5.34
CA GLN A 168 -2.41 5.33 -4.77
C GLN A 168 -3.91 5.19 -4.51
N GLY A 169 -4.54 6.26 -3.99
CA GLY A 169 -5.99 6.29 -3.77
C GLY A 169 -6.76 6.20 -5.08
N GLN A 170 -6.35 6.94 -6.10
CA GLN A 170 -6.92 6.93 -7.44
C GLN A 170 -6.80 5.54 -8.08
N TYR A 171 -5.63 4.93 -8.04
CA TYR A 171 -5.44 3.58 -8.56
C TYR A 171 -6.30 2.56 -7.80
N TYR A 172 -6.29 2.59 -6.45
CA TYR A 172 -7.06 1.64 -5.64
C TYR A 172 -8.57 1.73 -5.89
N VAL A 173 -9.12 2.96 -5.94
CA VAL A 173 -10.56 3.16 -6.21
C VAL A 173 -10.87 2.82 -7.67
N GLY A 174 -10.00 3.19 -8.60
CA GLY A 174 -10.11 2.81 -10.02
C GLY A 174 -10.23 1.29 -10.19
N ASP A 175 -9.37 0.50 -9.52
CA ASP A 175 -9.41 -0.97 -9.54
C ASP A 175 -10.76 -1.54 -9.05
N LYS A 176 -11.39 -0.90 -8.06
CA LYS A 176 -12.72 -1.28 -7.57
C LYS A 176 -13.87 -0.88 -8.50
N LEU A 177 -13.66 0.10 -9.35
CA LEU A 177 -14.65 0.61 -10.30
C LEU A 177 -14.49 0.00 -11.70
N ASP A 178 -13.35 -0.61 -12.01
CA ASP A 178 -13.00 -1.13 -13.34
C ASP A 178 -13.94 -2.23 -13.89
N PRO A 179 -14.51 -3.17 -13.06
CA PRO A 179 -15.44 -4.14 -13.58
C PRO A 179 -16.57 -3.50 -14.40
N ILE A 180 -16.90 -4.12 -15.55
CA ILE A 180 -17.80 -3.56 -16.58
C ILE A 180 -19.21 -3.23 -16.05
N ASP A 181 -19.64 -3.92 -15.03
CA ASP A 181 -20.94 -3.73 -14.36
C ASP A 181 -20.90 -2.68 -13.24
N VAL A 182 -19.75 -2.09 -12.97
CA VAL A 182 -19.56 -1.07 -11.92
C VAL A 182 -19.51 0.33 -12.53
N ALA A 183 -18.35 0.87 -12.84
CA ALA A 183 -18.18 2.20 -13.42
C ALA A 183 -16.81 2.34 -14.15
N PRO A 184 -16.58 1.57 -15.20
CA PRO A 184 -15.27 1.54 -15.88
C PRO A 184 -14.84 2.90 -16.45
N GLU A 185 -15.78 3.78 -16.80
CA GLU A 185 -15.47 5.12 -17.32
C GLU A 185 -14.82 6.00 -16.24
N ILE A 186 -15.23 5.82 -14.97
CA ILE A 186 -14.65 6.53 -13.84
C ILE A 186 -13.28 5.91 -13.49
N ALA A 187 -13.17 4.58 -13.54
CA ALA A 187 -11.91 3.87 -13.35
C ALA A 187 -10.84 4.39 -14.30
N VAL A 188 -11.18 4.54 -15.59
CA VAL A 188 -10.28 5.08 -16.63
C VAL A 188 -9.78 6.49 -16.28
N GLN A 189 -10.68 7.39 -15.84
CA GLN A 189 -10.29 8.73 -15.42
C GLN A 189 -9.35 8.71 -14.20
N MET A 190 -9.59 7.83 -13.25
CA MET A 190 -8.74 7.66 -12.07
C MET A 190 -7.38 7.06 -12.44
N TYR A 191 -7.34 6.06 -13.32
CA TYR A 191 -6.09 5.49 -13.82
C TYR A 191 -5.26 6.53 -14.58
N GLN A 192 -5.90 7.33 -15.44
CA GLN A 192 -5.24 8.40 -16.17
C GLN A 192 -4.58 9.38 -15.18
N CYS A 193 -5.35 9.86 -14.20
CA CYS A 193 -4.88 10.82 -13.22
C CYS A 193 -3.73 10.26 -12.35
N ALA A 194 -3.80 8.98 -11.97
CA ALA A 194 -2.74 8.31 -11.22
C ALA A 194 -1.47 8.10 -12.06
N ALA A 195 -1.64 7.72 -13.35
CA ALA A 195 -0.52 7.52 -14.27
C ALA A 195 0.25 8.83 -14.51
N GLU A 196 -0.45 9.96 -14.66
CA GLU A 196 0.15 11.30 -14.78
C GLU A 196 1.00 11.69 -13.58
N GLN A 197 0.71 11.13 -12.40
CA GLN A 197 1.50 11.30 -11.18
C GLN A 197 2.62 10.25 -11.03
N GLY A 198 2.85 9.41 -12.04
CA GLY A 198 3.90 8.39 -12.02
C GLY A 198 3.50 7.08 -11.34
N HIS A 199 2.20 6.75 -11.28
CA HIS A 199 1.75 5.46 -10.78
C HIS A 199 1.82 4.41 -11.90
N GLY A 200 2.86 3.58 -11.89
CA GLY A 200 3.16 2.65 -12.98
C GLY A 200 2.08 1.59 -13.22
N GLU A 201 1.47 1.06 -12.15
CA GLU A 201 0.38 0.07 -12.26
C GLU A 201 -0.88 0.69 -12.86
N ALA A 202 -1.18 1.95 -12.55
CA ALA A 202 -2.29 2.66 -13.17
C ALA A 202 -2.07 2.88 -14.68
N ALA A 203 -0.83 3.18 -15.07
CA ALA A 203 -0.47 3.28 -16.48
C ALA A 203 -0.65 1.94 -17.22
N VAL A 204 -0.29 0.82 -16.61
CA VAL A 204 -0.51 -0.51 -17.19
C VAL A 204 -2.00 -0.82 -17.30
N ALA A 205 -2.80 -0.60 -16.26
CA ALA A 205 -4.23 -0.84 -16.26
C ALA A 205 -4.92 -0.02 -17.37
N LEU A 206 -4.61 1.27 -17.48
CA LEU A 206 -5.13 2.14 -18.54
C LEU A 206 -4.66 1.71 -19.93
N GLY A 207 -3.38 1.35 -20.08
CA GLY A 207 -2.85 0.86 -21.35
C GLY A 207 -3.55 -0.41 -21.84
N ILE A 208 -3.89 -1.32 -20.93
CA ILE A 208 -4.67 -2.53 -21.23
C ILE A 208 -6.10 -2.15 -21.65
N TYR A 209 -6.75 -1.24 -20.92
CA TYR A 209 -8.08 -0.76 -21.28
C TYR A 209 -8.11 -0.14 -22.68
N LEU A 210 -7.19 0.78 -22.97
CA LEU A 210 -7.08 1.45 -24.28
C LEU A 210 -6.80 0.45 -25.41
N LYS A 211 -5.96 -0.54 -25.16
CA LYS A 211 -5.72 -1.64 -26.10
C LYS A 211 -7.01 -2.41 -26.43
N HIS A 212 -7.84 -2.72 -25.43
CA HIS A 212 -9.13 -3.38 -25.66
C HIS A 212 -10.13 -2.50 -26.43
N LYS A 213 -9.97 -1.18 -26.39
CA LYS A 213 -10.72 -0.21 -27.21
C LYS A 213 -10.08 0.02 -28.58
N GLU A 214 -9.02 -0.70 -28.92
CA GLU A 214 -8.24 -0.54 -30.16
C GLU A 214 -7.62 0.87 -30.33
N GLN A 215 -7.51 1.62 -29.21
CA GLN A 215 -6.83 2.92 -29.13
C GLN A 215 -5.32 2.69 -28.93
N TYR A 216 -4.67 2.11 -29.94
CA TYR A 216 -3.30 1.59 -29.80
C TYR A 216 -2.27 2.69 -29.58
N ARG A 217 -2.44 3.86 -30.19
CA ARG A 217 -1.52 4.98 -30.02
C ARG A 217 -1.51 5.49 -28.59
N GLU A 218 -2.68 5.75 -28.05
CA GLU A 218 -2.86 6.18 -26.68
C GLU A 218 -2.37 5.10 -25.70
N ALA A 219 -2.61 3.83 -26.00
CA ALA A 219 -2.10 2.72 -25.19
C ALA A 219 -0.56 2.70 -25.14
N LEU A 220 0.12 2.96 -26.26
CA LEU A 220 1.58 3.07 -26.29
C LEU A 220 2.08 4.24 -25.44
N GLU A 221 1.46 5.42 -25.57
CA GLU A 221 1.84 6.62 -24.82
C GLU A 221 1.71 6.41 -23.29
N ILE A 222 0.61 5.81 -22.87
CA ILE A 222 0.37 5.50 -21.46
C ILE A 222 1.33 4.41 -20.92
N LEU A 223 1.56 3.34 -21.70
CA LEU A 223 2.55 2.34 -21.31
C LEU A 223 3.97 2.93 -21.23
N GLN A 224 4.29 3.89 -22.10
CA GLN A 224 5.56 4.63 -22.04
C GLN A 224 5.68 5.43 -20.72
N MET A 225 4.59 6.07 -20.27
CA MET A 225 4.55 6.69 -18.93
C MET A 225 4.77 5.66 -17.82
N GLY A 226 4.21 4.45 -17.96
CA GLY A 226 4.45 3.35 -17.05
C GLY A 226 5.93 2.95 -16.97
N VAL A 227 6.63 2.94 -18.12
CA VAL A 227 8.09 2.70 -18.14
C VAL A 227 8.84 3.84 -17.46
N ALA A 228 8.46 5.10 -17.71
CA ALA A 228 9.05 6.25 -17.03
C ALA A 228 8.92 6.14 -15.51
N ALA A 229 7.78 5.65 -15.02
CA ALA A 229 7.50 5.37 -13.62
C ALA A 229 8.24 4.14 -13.06
N GLY A 230 9.00 3.40 -13.91
CA GLY A 230 9.78 2.23 -13.51
C GLY A 230 9.01 0.92 -13.47
N ASN A 231 7.83 0.87 -14.07
CA ASN A 231 7.04 -0.36 -14.14
C ASN A 231 7.61 -1.32 -15.20
N SER A 232 8.07 -2.49 -14.75
CA SER A 232 8.65 -3.51 -15.64
C SER A 232 7.62 -4.14 -16.56
N GLU A 233 6.37 -4.31 -16.13
CA GLU A 233 5.32 -4.87 -16.98
C GLU A 233 5.04 -3.98 -18.20
N ALA A 234 4.99 -2.65 -18.00
CA ALA A 234 4.85 -1.70 -19.10
C ALA A 234 5.98 -1.85 -20.13
N ALA A 235 7.23 -1.99 -19.67
CA ALA A 235 8.37 -2.22 -20.57
C ALA A 235 8.27 -3.56 -21.32
N GLY A 236 7.83 -4.62 -20.63
CA GLY A 236 7.60 -5.92 -21.25
C GLY A 236 6.56 -5.87 -22.36
N ARG A 237 5.39 -5.26 -22.08
CA ARG A 237 4.29 -5.11 -23.04
C ARG A 237 4.69 -4.32 -24.29
N LEU A 238 5.44 -3.23 -24.12
CA LEU A 238 5.97 -2.47 -25.25
C LEU A 238 7.01 -3.28 -26.05
N GLY A 239 7.89 -4.01 -25.36
CA GLY A 239 8.83 -4.89 -26.03
C GLY A 239 8.16 -5.97 -26.89
N ASP A 240 7.11 -6.59 -26.38
CA ASP A 240 6.36 -7.61 -27.10
C ASP A 240 5.54 -7.00 -28.26
N ALA A 241 4.97 -5.80 -28.12
CA ALA A 241 4.29 -5.08 -29.19
C ALA A 241 5.19 -4.78 -30.38
N PHE A 242 6.44 -4.36 -30.15
CA PHE A 242 7.40 -4.05 -31.23
C PHE A 242 8.03 -5.28 -31.89
N ARG A 243 7.70 -6.50 -31.45
CA ARG A 243 8.00 -7.72 -32.20
C ARG A 243 7.09 -7.92 -33.42
N GLY A 244 6.11 -7.04 -33.64
CA GLY A 244 5.17 -7.12 -34.74
C GLY A 244 4.23 -8.32 -34.65
N PRO A 245 3.59 -8.60 -33.49
CA PRO A 245 2.67 -9.72 -33.38
C PRO A 245 1.49 -9.55 -34.33
N PRO A 246 0.91 -10.64 -34.88
CA PRO A 246 -0.25 -10.54 -35.76
C PRO A 246 -1.48 -10.09 -34.97
N VAL A 247 -2.46 -9.49 -35.65
CA VAL A 247 -3.72 -8.99 -35.07
C VAL A 247 -4.51 -10.06 -34.30
N THR A 248 -4.27 -11.32 -34.61
CA THR A 248 -4.86 -12.46 -33.88
C THR A 248 -4.26 -12.69 -32.50
N ASN A 249 -3.05 -12.20 -32.26
CA ASN A 249 -2.45 -12.21 -30.92
C ASN A 249 -3.02 -11.04 -30.08
N LYS A 250 -4.20 -11.26 -29.52
CA LYS A 250 -4.89 -10.23 -28.70
C LYS A 250 -4.12 -9.84 -27.43
N LEU A 251 -3.14 -10.63 -26.99
CA LEU A 251 -2.34 -10.34 -25.80
C LEU A 251 -1.33 -9.20 -26.06
N ASP A 252 -0.59 -9.28 -27.16
CA ASP A 252 0.58 -8.44 -27.40
C ASP A 252 0.37 -7.42 -28.52
N TYR A 253 -0.71 -7.58 -29.34
CA TYR A 253 -0.96 -6.70 -30.46
C TYR A 253 -1.32 -5.27 -30.02
N LEU A 254 -0.53 -4.31 -30.47
CA LEU A 254 -0.73 -2.86 -30.25
C LEU A 254 -0.62 -2.07 -31.57
N GLY A 255 -0.97 -2.68 -32.70
CA GLY A 255 -0.97 -2.00 -33.99
C GLY A 255 0.41 -1.59 -34.51
N GLN A 256 1.48 -2.19 -33.98
CA GLN A 256 2.85 -1.87 -34.36
C GLN A 256 3.37 -2.83 -35.41
N GLN A 257 4.21 -2.30 -36.30
CA GLN A 257 5.04 -3.12 -37.18
C GLN A 257 6.25 -3.63 -36.40
N GLU A 258 6.88 -4.68 -36.93
CA GLU A 258 8.11 -5.22 -36.36
C GLU A 258 9.22 -4.15 -36.33
N ASP A 259 9.76 -3.89 -35.14
CA ASP A 259 10.92 -3.04 -34.90
C ASP A 259 11.85 -3.77 -33.88
N PRO A 260 12.77 -4.59 -34.37
CA PRO A 260 13.60 -5.42 -33.52
C PRO A 260 14.48 -4.61 -32.56
N GLU A 261 14.92 -3.41 -32.99
CA GLU A 261 15.76 -2.55 -32.16
C GLU A 261 14.96 -1.97 -30.97
N ARG A 262 13.74 -1.47 -31.21
CA ARG A 262 12.85 -1.04 -30.11
C ARG A 262 12.52 -2.20 -29.18
N ALA A 263 12.17 -3.34 -29.74
CA ALA A 263 11.85 -4.54 -28.93
C ALA A 263 13.01 -4.94 -28.01
N GLU A 264 14.26 -4.94 -28.48
CA GLU A 264 15.41 -5.31 -27.65
C GLU A 264 15.78 -4.22 -26.63
N ARG A 265 15.58 -2.92 -26.95
CA ARG A 265 15.75 -1.83 -25.97
C ARG A 265 14.76 -1.97 -24.81
N TYR A 266 13.46 -2.15 -25.09
CA TYR A 266 12.45 -2.36 -24.05
C TYR A 266 12.73 -3.63 -23.25
N LYS A 267 13.16 -4.72 -23.87
CA LYS A 267 13.55 -5.94 -23.18
C LYS A 267 14.74 -5.75 -22.23
N THR A 268 15.70 -4.91 -22.63
CA THR A 268 16.84 -4.55 -21.78
C THR A 268 16.36 -3.71 -20.59
N ILE A 269 15.51 -2.73 -20.82
CA ILE A 269 14.89 -1.91 -19.75
C ILE A 269 14.07 -2.82 -18.82
N TRP A 270 13.23 -3.68 -19.37
CA TRP A 270 12.45 -4.65 -18.59
C TRP A 270 13.34 -5.48 -17.64
N ARG A 271 14.46 -6.03 -18.12
CA ARG A 271 15.38 -6.81 -17.29
C ARG A 271 15.94 -6.00 -16.14
N ILE A 272 16.31 -4.74 -16.39
CA ILE A 272 16.83 -3.84 -15.36
C ILE A 272 15.75 -3.53 -14.32
N LEU A 273 14.57 -3.13 -14.77
CA LEU A 273 13.44 -2.77 -13.89
C LEU A 273 12.98 -3.96 -13.06
N ALA A 274 12.79 -5.14 -13.67
CA ALA A 274 12.35 -6.35 -12.98
C ALA A 274 13.35 -6.80 -11.90
N ARG A 275 14.65 -6.74 -12.18
CA ARG A 275 15.70 -7.08 -11.20
C ARG A 275 15.82 -6.07 -10.07
N ALA A 276 15.45 -4.83 -10.33
CA ALA A 276 15.60 -3.72 -9.38
C ALA A 276 14.27 -3.26 -8.79
N SER A 277 13.16 -4.00 -8.97
CA SER A 277 11.81 -3.62 -8.52
C SER A 277 11.74 -3.26 -7.04
N TYR A 278 12.51 -3.96 -6.18
CA TYR A 278 12.64 -3.66 -4.75
C TYR A 278 13.14 -2.25 -4.43
N ALA A 279 13.79 -1.60 -5.40
CA ALA A 279 14.48 -0.32 -5.21
C ALA A 279 13.74 0.88 -5.79
N ASN A 280 12.51 0.69 -6.26
CA ASN A 280 11.69 1.70 -6.93
C ASN A 280 12.46 2.42 -8.05
N PRO A 281 12.87 1.69 -9.12
CA PRO A 281 13.55 2.28 -10.25
C PRO A 281 12.64 3.26 -10.99
N THR A 282 13.25 4.18 -11.75
CA THR A 282 12.55 5.10 -12.67
C THR A 282 13.35 5.26 -13.95
N VAL A 283 12.68 5.60 -15.05
CA VAL A 283 13.31 5.85 -16.34
C VAL A 283 12.71 7.14 -16.95
N PRO A 284 12.93 8.30 -16.29
CA PRO A 284 12.35 9.56 -16.78
C PRO A 284 12.81 9.91 -18.21
N GLU A 285 14.01 9.45 -18.59
CA GLU A 285 14.60 9.65 -19.91
C GLU A 285 14.08 8.70 -21.00
N ILE A 286 13.01 7.92 -20.76
CA ILE A 286 12.52 6.90 -21.70
C ILE A 286 12.25 7.46 -23.10
N ASN A 287 11.67 8.65 -23.19
CA ASN A 287 11.37 9.30 -24.47
C ASN A 287 12.61 9.77 -25.22
N GLU A 288 13.75 9.91 -24.53
CA GLU A 288 15.04 10.26 -25.11
C GLU A 288 15.77 9.02 -25.65
N ILE A 289 15.59 7.86 -25.01
CA ILE A 289 16.31 6.62 -25.36
C ILE A 289 15.49 5.67 -26.23
N VAL A 290 14.16 5.66 -26.06
CA VAL A 290 13.22 4.85 -26.88
C VAL A 290 11.99 5.68 -27.21
N PRO A 291 12.08 6.75 -28.01
CA PRO A 291 10.91 7.51 -28.44
C PRO A 291 9.94 6.63 -29.22
N LEU A 292 8.64 6.86 -29.08
CA LEU A 292 7.61 6.13 -29.82
C LEU A 292 7.61 6.50 -31.32
N PRO A 293 7.20 5.60 -32.21
CA PRO A 293 7.03 5.92 -33.64
C PRO A 293 6.08 7.12 -33.85
N PRO A 294 6.31 7.95 -34.88
CA PRO A 294 7.25 7.77 -35.99
C PRO A 294 8.69 8.26 -35.75
N ALA A 295 9.03 8.65 -34.51
CA ALA A 295 10.37 9.15 -34.21
C ALA A 295 11.43 8.05 -34.43
N LYS A 296 12.60 8.46 -34.94
CA LYS A 296 13.73 7.54 -35.11
C LYS A 296 14.42 7.27 -33.77
N LEU A 297 14.95 6.07 -33.61
CA LEU A 297 15.74 5.73 -32.43
C LEU A 297 17.09 6.47 -32.44
N PRO A 298 17.43 7.19 -31.37
CA PRO A 298 18.76 7.76 -31.20
C PRO A 298 19.78 6.67 -30.84
N ALA A 299 21.06 6.99 -30.85
CA ALA A 299 22.08 6.13 -30.29
C ALA A 299 21.85 5.98 -28.76
N TRP A 300 22.02 4.75 -28.25
CA TRP A 300 21.89 4.47 -26.82
C TRP A 300 22.94 3.44 -26.39
N ASP A 301 23.61 3.70 -25.28
CA ASP A 301 24.67 2.86 -24.75
C ASP A 301 24.20 1.71 -23.83
N GLY A 302 22.86 1.54 -23.70
CA GLY A 302 22.26 0.51 -22.84
C GLY A 302 22.22 0.86 -21.36
N LYS A 303 22.54 2.09 -20.96
CA LYS A 303 22.54 2.53 -19.57
C LYS A 303 21.26 3.31 -19.25
N LEU A 304 20.85 3.24 -17.96
CA LEU A 304 19.77 4.04 -17.39
C LEU A 304 20.35 4.97 -16.34
N GLN A 305 19.95 6.25 -16.36
CA GLN A 305 20.40 7.28 -15.41
C GLN A 305 20.20 6.84 -13.96
N TRP A 306 19.02 6.29 -13.65
CA TRP A 306 18.70 5.78 -12.32
C TRP A 306 19.71 4.69 -11.86
N LEU A 307 20.07 3.74 -12.75
CA LEU A 307 20.98 2.65 -12.42
C LEU A 307 22.40 3.16 -12.19
N GLU A 308 22.86 4.08 -13.03
CA GLU A 308 24.18 4.70 -12.89
C GLU A 308 24.28 5.53 -11.60
N ALA A 309 23.25 6.34 -11.29
CA ALA A 309 23.18 7.07 -10.03
C ALA A 309 23.16 6.13 -8.80
N ARG A 310 22.46 5.00 -8.91
CA ARG A 310 22.45 3.99 -7.84
C ARG A 310 23.81 3.32 -7.66
N ARG A 311 24.53 3.05 -8.75
CA ARG A 311 25.90 2.48 -8.71
C ARG A 311 26.93 3.47 -8.16
N ALA A 312 26.82 4.72 -8.56
CA ALA A 312 27.69 5.79 -8.04
C ALA A 312 27.50 5.98 -6.53
N ASN A 313 26.29 5.72 -6.03
CA ASN A 313 25.94 5.72 -4.59
C ASN A 313 26.50 6.91 -3.80
N VAL A 314 26.48 8.11 -4.40
CA VAL A 314 27.03 9.32 -3.79
C VAL A 314 26.25 9.61 -2.49
N PRO A 315 26.92 9.67 -1.32
CA PRO A 315 26.26 9.99 -0.07
C PRO A 315 25.85 11.48 -0.04
N PRO A 316 24.62 11.77 0.44
CA PRO A 316 24.25 13.16 0.74
C PRO A 316 24.99 13.66 1.99
N GLU A 317 24.79 14.94 2.32
CA GLU A 317 25.30 15.53 3.54
C GLU A 317 24.80 14.74 4.77
N LYS A 318 25.73 14.34 5.64
CA LYS A 318 25.42 13.69 6.89
C LYS A 318 24.96 14.75 7.90
N PRO A 319 23.75 14.62 8.52
CA PRO A 319 23.30 15.57 9.52
C PRO A 319 24.26 15.61 10.71
N SER A 320 24.61 16.83 11.13
CA SER A 320 25.42 17.02 12.34
C SER A 320 24.61 16.72 13.59
N GLN A 321 25.28 16.29 14.67
CA GLN A 321 24.60 16.07 15.95
C GLN A 321 23.98 17.39 16.51
N ALA A 322 24.57 18.52 16.19
CA ALA A 322 24.03 19.84 16.55
C ALA A 322 22.66 20.07 15.87
N LEU A 323 22.55 19.78 14.56
CA LEU A 323 21.31 19.91 13.81
C LEU A 323 20.23 18.94 14.36
N ILE A 324 20.60 17.68 14.61
CA ILE A 324 19.69 16.71 15.20
C ILE A 324 19.16 17.18 16.56
N ASN A 325 20.04 17.69 17.44
CA ASN A 325 19.66 18.21 18.75
C ASN A 325 18.76 19.44 18.63
N GLN A 326 19.04 20.34 17.69
CA GLN A 326 18.24 21.55 17.43
C GLN A 326 16.81 21.17 17.03
N LEU A 327 16.65 20.31 16.02
CA LEU A 327 15.34 19.88 15.52
C LEU A 327 14.56 19.08 16.57
N SER A 328 15.27 18.20 17.31
CA SER A 328 14.65 17.43 18.40
C SER A 328 14.14 18.35 19.52
N LYS A 329 14.94 19.32 19.94
CA LYS A 329 14.55 20.29 20.98
C LYS A 329 13.33 21.11 20.56
N ALA A 330 13.27 21.54 19.30
CA ALA A 330 12.16 22.36 18.79
C ALA A 330 10.79 21.67 18.90
N LYS A 331 10.76 20.34 18.86
CA LYS A 331 9.52 19.53 18.91
C LYS A 331 9.43 18.68 20.18
N LEU A 332 10.29 18.91 21.17
CA LEU A 332 10.38 18.13 22.42
C LEU A 332 10.53 16.64 22.14
N LEU A 333 11.53 16.27 21.33
CA LEU A 333 11.87 14.89 21.02
C LEU A 333 13.16 14.47 21.71
N ASP A 334 13.28 13.18 21.98
CA ASP A 334 14.55 12.58 22.36
C ASP A 334 15.47 12.49 21.13
N PRO A 335 16.62 13.17 21.12
CA PRO A 335 17.51 13.16 19.97
C PRO A 335 18.14 11.77 19.67
N ALA A 336 18.13 10.85 20.64
CA ALA A 336 18.66 9.50 20.45
C ALA A 336 17.69 8.58 19.72
N THR A 337 16.39 8.80 19.83
CA THR A 337 15.36 7.94 19.27
C THR A 337 14.38 8.63 18.32
N GLY A 338 14.31 9.96 18.35
CA GLY A 338 13.31 10.77 17.64
C GLY A 338 11.91 10.68 18.25
N ARG A 339 11.72 10.03 19.40
CA ARG A 339 10.41 9.88 20.06
C ARG A 339 10.07 11.11 20.88
N GLY A 340 8.76 11.36 21.03
CA GLY A 340 8.27 12.47 21.83
C GLY A 340 8.64 12.35 23.32
N LEU A 341 9.15 13.43 23.90
CA LEU A 341 9.29 13.60 25.35
C LEU A 341 7.98 14.08 25.96
N PRO A 342 7.79 13.97 27.28
CA PRO A 342 6.62 14.53 27.96
C PRO A 342 6.42 16.02 27.59
N GLY A 343 5.18 16.36 27.19
CA GLY A 343 4.83 17.68 26.66
C GLY A 343 4.92 17.84 25.14
N SER A 344 5.53 16.89 24.41
CA SER A 344 5.46 16.86 22.95
C SER A 344 4.09 16.36 22.48
N PRO A 345 3.53 16.88 21.37
CA PRO A 345 2.38 16.26 20.70
C PRO A 345 2.66 14.81 20.23
N ALA A 346 3.94 14.48 20.00
CA ALA A 346 4.39 13.15 19.64
C ALA A 346 4.53 12.21 20.85
N PHE A 347 4.36 12.73 22.08
CA PHE A 347 4.47 11.92 23.27
C PHE A 347 3.26 10.99 23.41
N SER A 348 3.53 9.71 23.57
CA SER A 348 2.52 8.70 23.88
C SER A 348 2.97 7.91 25.10
N GLN A 349 2.16 7.86 26.13
CA GLN A 349 2.43 7.02 27.30
C GLN A 349 2.52 5.53 26.93
N ALA A 350 1.87 5.12 25.84
CA ALA A 350 1.99 3.77 25.29
C ALA A 350 3.44 3.37 24.95
N HIS A 351 4.33 4.35 24.71
CA HIS A 351 5.76 4.07 24.50
C HIS A 351 6.52 3.64 25.76
N LEU A 352 6.03 4.03 26.92
CA LEU A 352 6.66 3.69 28.21
C LEU A 352 6.19 2.35 28.75
N SER A 353 5.07 1.84 28.26
CA SER A 353 4.41 0.67 28.82
C SER A 353 3.40 0.00 27.86
N ALA A 354 3.63 -0.04 26.55
CA ALA A 354 2.87 -1.03 25.78
C ALA A 354 3.30 -2.39 26.33
N PRO A 355 2.52 -3.03 27.22
CA PRO A 355 2.92 -4.31 27.75
C PRO A 355 2.95 -5.27 26.56
N TYR A 356 4.08 -5.85 26.32
CA TYR A 356 4.14 -7.07 25.57
C TYR A 356 4.16 -8.21 26.60
N CYS A 357 3.41 -9.23 26.30
CA CYS A 357 3.31 -10.41 27.12
C CYS A 357 3.49 -11.64 26.23
N TYR A 358 4.02 -12.69 26.80
CA TYR A 358 4.14 -13.94 26.07
C TYR A 358 2.93 -14.84 26.30
N SER A 359 2.66 -15.72 25.35
CA SER A 359 1.67 -16.79 25.54
C SER A 359 1.90 -17.53 26.84
N GLY A 360 0.84 -17.72 27.61
CA GLY A 360 0.89 -18.30 28.96
C GLY A 360 1.02 -17.28 30.09
N GLN A 361 1.28 -16.01 29.81
CA GLN A 361 1.24 -14.93 30.81
C GLN A 361 -0.16 -14.36 30.96
N VAL A 362 -0.42 -13.73 32.09
CA VAL A 362 -1.69 -13.05 32.37
C VAL A 362 -1.74 -11.72 31.64
N CYS A 363 -2.84 -11.44 30.94
CA CYS A 363 -3.08 -10.18 30.27
C CYS A 363 -3.14 -9.03 31.31
N PRO A 364 -2.23 -8.05 31.25
CA PRO A 364 -2.13 -7.02 32.28
C PRO A 364 -3.18 -5.92 32.15
N VAL A 365 -3.77 -5.74 30.97
CA VAL A 365 -4.77 -4.70 30.68
C VAL A 365 -5.70 -5.17 29.56
N SER A 366 -7.00 -4.89 29.70
CA SER A 366 -7.98 -5.16 28.63
C SER A 366 -7.68 -4.33 27.39
N GLY A 367 -7.77 -4.94 26.21
CA GLY A 367 -7.53 -4.25 24.94
C GLY A 367 -7.33 -5.19 23.77
N TYR A 368 -7.03 -4.61 22.61
CA TYR A 368 -6.67 -5.37 21.41
C TYR A 368 -5.17 -5.65 21.41
N TRP A 369 -4.83 -6.91 21.27
CA TRP A 369 -3.47 -7.40 21.26
C TRP A 369 -3.16 -8.04 19.93
N GLN A 370 -1.99 -7.77 19.39
CA GLN A 370 -1.49 -8.32 18.14
C GLN A 370 -0.32 -9.26 18.42
N VAL A 371 -0.23 -10.34 17.66
CA VAL A 371 0.97 -11.18 17.65
C VAL A 371 2.15 -10.32 17.17
N GLY A 372 3.19 -10.29 17.98
CA GLY A 372 4.43 -9.59 17.71
C GLY A 372 5.20 -10.18 16.53
N TRP A 373 6.49 -9.90 16.49
CA TRP A 373 7.35 -10.36 15.40
C TRP A 373 7.39 -11.89 15.30
N LEU A 374 7.16 -12.39 14.09
CA LEU A 374 7.38 -13.81 13.74
C LEU A 374 8.60 -13.90 12.81
N PRO A 375 9.40 -14.99 12.91
CA PRO A 375 10.52 -15.22 11.99
C PRO A 375 10.09 -15.27 10.52
N HIS A 376 11.03 -15.01 9.60
CA HIS A 376 10.78 -15.13 8.15
C HIS A 376 10.10 -16.46 7.80
N HIS A 377 9.20 -16.42 6.83
CA HIS A 377 8.38 -17.56 6.40
C HIS A 377 7.38 -18.08 7.45
N HIS A 378 7.11 -17.34 8.51
CA HIS A 378 6.04 -17.66 9.46
C HIS A 378 4.91 -16.64 9.34
N SER A 379 3.68 -17.11 9.43
CA SER A 379 2.47 -16.27 9.48
C SER A 379 1.46 -16.85 10.46
N VAL A 380 0.57 -16.01 10.98
CA VAL A 380 -0.57 -16.48 11.76
C VAL A 380 -1.66 -16.95 10.82
N LYS A 381 -2.22 -18.14 11.06
CA LYS A 381 -3.23 -18.73 10.18
C LYS A 381 -4.52 -17.91 10.12
N ASP A 382 -4.96 -17.35 11.24
CA ASP A 382 -6.26 -16.70 11.39
C ASP A 382 -6.11 -15.16 11.30
N GLY A 383 -5.93 -14.63 10.09
CA GLY A 383 -5.86 -13.18 9.86
C GLY A 383 -4.56 -12.53 10.38
N ASN A 384 -4.64 -11.27 10.77
CA ASN A 384 -3.50 -10.45 11.22
C ASN A 384 -3.05 -10.74 12.67
N GLY A 385 -3.56 -11.81 13.31
CA GLY A 385 -3.18 -12.18 14.67
C GLY A 385 -3.64 -11.18 15.75
N ILE A 386 -4.68 -10.38 15.47
CA ILE A 386 -5.23 -9.41 16.42
C ILE A 386 -6.40 -10.04 17.18
N ARG A 387 -6.38 -9.95 18.51
CA ARG A 387 -7.46 -10.42 19.38
C ARG A 387 -7.70 -9.46 20.52
N TYR A 388 -8.95 -9.35 20.95
CA TYR A 388 -9.30 -8.68 22.18
C TYR A 388 -9.13 -9.64 23.37
N PHE A 389 -8.43 -9.18 24.41
CA PHE A 389 -8.33 -9.89 25.69
C PHE A 389 -8.74 -8.98 26.83
N GLU A 390 -9.39 -9.56 27.81
CA GLU A 390 -9.70 -8.90 29.08
C GLU A 390 -8.50 -9.02 30.03
N GLN A 391 -8.36 -8.03 30.91
CA GLN A 391 -7.36 -8.08 31.99
C GLN A 391 -7.57 -9.34 32.85
N GLY A 392 -6.47 -10.03 33.16
CA GLY A 392 -6.53 -11.24 33.95
C GLY A 392 -6.64 -12.54 33.16
N VAL A 393 -6.92 -12.49 31.86
CA VAL A 393 -6.96 -13.68 31.00
C VAL A 393 -5.55 -14.15 30.65
N ILE A 394 -5.33 -15.47 30.60
CA ILE A 394 -4.07 -16.06 30.16
C ILE A 394 -4.00 -15.96 28.63
N LEU A 395 -2.94 -15.33 28.11
CA LEU A 395 -2.72 -15.15 26.68
C LEU A 395 -2.44 -16.48 25.99
N PRO A 396 -3.19 -16.83 24.92
CA PRO A 396 -3.11 -18.13 24.27
C PRO A 396 -1.87 -18.26 23.38
N LYS A 397 -1.48 -19.50 23.10
CA LYS A 397 -0.63 -19.81 21.96
C LYS A 397 -1.36 -19.53 20.64
N GLN A 398 -0.61 -19.35 19.55
CA GLN A 398 -1.16 -19.13 18.23
C GLN A 398 -0.80 -20.26 17.28
N LEU A 399 -1.72 -20.55 16.37
CA LEU A 399 -1.45 -21.46 15.26
C LEU A 399 -0.62 -20.72 14.20
N VAL A 400 0.65 -21.07 14.12
CA VAL A 400 1.60 -20.46 13.20
C VAL A 400 1.83 -21.39 12.02
N GLU A 401 1.73 -20.85 10.82
CA GLU A 401 2.09 -21.50 9.57
C GLU A 401 3.53 -21.16 9.21
N ARG A 402 4.32 -22.17 8.88
CA ARG A 402 5.67 -22.01 8.37
C ARG A 402 5.73 -22.48 6.93
N TYR A 403 6.17 -21.60 6.05
CA TYR A 403 6.37 -21.88 4.64
C TYR A 403 7.77 -22.43 4.40
N HIS A 404 7.83 -23.55 3.71
CA HIS A 404 9.07 -24.18 3.26
C HIS A 404 9.08 -24.11 1.73
N PRO A 405 9.78 -23.14 1.13
CA PRO A 405 9.88 -23.02 -0.30
C PRO A 405 10.52 -24.26 -0.90
N ARG A 406 9.94 -24.77 -2.00
CA ARG A 406 10.48 -25.91 -2.75
C ARG A 406 10.83 -25.49 -4.16
N ILE A 407 11.80 -26.22 -4.77
CA ILE A 407 12.16 -26.01 -6.16
C ILE A 407 11.05 -26.55 -7.06
N TRP A 408 10.64 -25.73 -8.06
CA TRP A 408 9.69 -26.16 -9.08
C TRP A 408 10.08 -27.53 -9.68
N PRO A 409 9.13 -28.47 -9.89
CA PRO A 409 7.68 -28.30 -9.94
C PRO A 409 6.91 -28.57 -8.63
N PHE A 410 7.56 -28.64 -7.49
CA PHE A 410 6.91 -28.96 -6.23
C PHE A 410 6.31 -27.71 -5.60
N SER A 411 5.05 -27.79 -5.17
CA SER A 411 4.42 -26.74 -4.38
C SER A 411 5.12 -26.59 -3.01
N ASP A 412 5.14 -25.37 -2.48
CA ASP A 412 5.68 -25.08 -1.16
C ASP A 412 5.00 -25.95 -0.08
N LYS A 413 5.79 -26.41 0.88
CA LYS A 413 5.26 -27.17 2.01
C LYS A 413 4.88 -26.20 3.13
N ILE A 414 3.65 -26.25 3.59
CA ILE A 414 3.17 -25.51 4.76
C ILE A 414 3.11 -26.47 5.95
N THR A 415 3.80 -26.13 7.03
CA THR A 415 3.66 -26.82 8.30
C THR A 415 2.95 -25.91 9.29
N ARG A 416 2.08 -26.49 10.14
CA ARG A 416 1.27 -25.80 11.13
C ARG A 416 1.60 -26.30 12.52
N SER A 417 1.81 -25.40 13.45
CA SER A 417 2.04 -25.75 14.85
C SER A 417 1.55 -24.64 15.78
N GLU A 418 1.01 -25.03 16.94
CA GLU A 418 0.77 -24.07 18.02
C GLU A 418 2.10 -23.64 18.64
N GLN A 419 2.34 -22.34 18.61
CA GLN A 419 3.57 -21.74 19.15
C GLN A 419 3.24 -20.69 20.20
N ALA A 420 4.10 -20.59 21.20
CA ALA A 420 4.13 -19.43 22.07
C ALA A 420 4.59 -18.21 21.28
N VAL A 421 3.84 -17.13 21.33
CA VAL A 421 4.10 -15.88 20.61
C VAL A 421 4.18 -14.73 21.60
N GLU A 422 4.82 -13.65 21.18
CA GLU A 422 4.75 -12.36 21.84
C GLU A 422 3.45 -11.67 21.44
N TRP A 423 2.75 -11.13 22.43
CA TRP A 423 1.55 -10.31 22.25
C TRP A 423 1.87 -8.87 22.58
N CYS A 424 1.56 -7.95 21.65
CA CYS A 424 1.77 -6.52 21.81
C CYS A 424 0.40 -5.82 21.89
N LEU A 425 0.18 -5.02 22.92
CA LEU A 425 -1.02 -4.21 23.03
C LEU A 425 -1.07 -3.17 21.91
N LEU A 426 -2.18 -3.08 21.22
CA LEU A 426 -2.40 -2.08 20.16
C LEU A 426 -3.05 -0.80 20.69
N GLY A 427 -3.72 -0.84 21.83
CA GLY A 427 -4.43 0.26 22.46
C GLY A 427 -5.85 -0.08 22.86
#